data_9d6eb95ca7cb14ec631534c11f6dc2f9
#
_entry.id   9d6eb95ca7cb14ec631534c11f6dc2f9
#
_cell.length_a   1.000
_cell.length_b   1.000
_cell.length_c   1.000
_cell.angle_alpha   90.00
_cell.angle_beta   90.00
_cell.angle_gamma   90.00
#
_symmetry.space_group_name_H-M   'P 1'
#
loop_
_entity.id
_entity.type
_entity.pdbx_description
1 polymer ?
#
loop_
_entity_poly.entity_id
_entity_poly.type
_entity_poly.pdbx_seq_one_letter_code
_entity_poly.pdbx_strand_id
1 'polypeptide(L)'
;MPSTIVAPKKAPAAETDFLPLQGTDYIEFYVGNAKQAAHFYKTAFGFQSLAYSGPETGTKERTSYAIRQNQLTFVLTTPLRPDNPIADHVARHGDGVKAIALKVKDATSAWQETTSRGGKSFLEPMTLTDGDGQLVVSGIHTYGDTVHLFIERDDYGGVFMPGFEKWESNYNPSETGLLYCDHCVGNVGWNQMNPWVKFYEDVMGFRNILTFDDKDISTEYSALMSKVMSNGNGFVKFPINEPAEGKKKSQVEEYLDFYNGEGVQHVAIATKDIVKTVTEIQKRGIEFLNIPSTYYDELPARVGHIDEDLEPLRGLGILVDRDNEGYLLQIFTKPVEDRPTLFFEIIQRKGAKSFGKGNFKALFEALEKEQERRGNL
;
A
#
# COMPACT_ATOMS: atom_id res chain seq x y z
N MET A 1 5.53 17.17 -60.47
CA MET A 1 6.45 16.90 -59.35
C MET A 1 5.94 15.63 -58.67
N PRO A 2 6.70 14.55 -58.55
CA PRO A 2 6.24 13.34 -57.92
C PRO A 2 6.25 13.52 -56.40
N SER A 3 5.12 13.19 -55.77
CA SER A 3 4.93 13.16 -54.32
C SER A 3 5.71 12.00 -53.71
N THR A 4 6.64 12.31 -52.82
CA THR A 4 7.41 11.34 -52.06
C THR A 4 6.51 10.71 -50.98
N ILE A 5 6.20 9.45 -51.16
CA ILE A 5 5.51 8.64 -50.13
C ILE A 5 6.50 8.39 -48.99
N VAL A 6 6.33 9.06 -47.87
CA VAL A 6 7.08 8.77 -46.62
C VAL A 6 6.49 7.49 -46.00
N ALA A 7 7.31 6.44 -45.93
CA ALA A 7 6.95 5.20 -45.26
C ALA A 7 6.63 5.45 -43.76
N PRO A 8 5.60 4.81 -43.18
CA PRO A 8 5.27 5.00 -41.77
C PRO A 8 6.46 4.51 -40.91
N LYS A 9 6.86 5.34 -39.95
CA LYS A 9 7.84 4.94 -38.92
C LYS A 9 7.32 3.71 -38.22
N LYS A 10 8.12 2.62 -38.21
CA LYS A 10 7.87 1.43 -37.40
C LYS A 10 7.66 1.86 -35.97
N ALA A 11 6.52 1.47 -35.38
CA ALA A 11 6.31 1.64 -33.95
C ALA A 11 7.46 0.98 -33.19
N PRO A 12 7.99 1.57 -32.12
CA PRO A 12 9.02 0.93 -31.31
C PRO A 12 8.51 -0.44 -30.87
N ALA A 13 9.36 -1.47 -30.96
CA ALA A 13 9.07 -2.78 -30.43
C ALA A 13 8.64 -2.62 -28.97
N ALA A 14 7.54 -3.26 -28.59
CA ALA A 14 7.13 -3.29 -27.18
C ALA A 14 8.34 -3.83 -26.39
N GLU A 15 8.89 -2.99 -25.50
CA GLU A 15 9.88 -3.45 -24.55
C GLU A 15 9.26 -4.61 -23.79
N THR A 16 9.93 -5.76 -23.83
CA THR A 16 9.49 -6.92 -23.05
C THR A 16 9.61 -6.57 -21.58
N ASP A 17 8.50 -6.67 -20.84
CA ASP A 17 8.50 -6.51 -19.39
C ASP A 17 9.44 -7.55 -18.78
N PHE A 18 10.58 -7.11 -18.25
CA PHE A 18 11.58 -8.00 -17.67
C PHE A 18 11.23 -8.43 -16.25
N LEU A 19 10.25 -7.79 -15.62
CA LEU A 19 9.74 -8.10 -14.29
C LEU A 19 8.20 -8.20 -14.33
N PRO A 20 7.64 -9.26 -14.90
CA PRO A 20 6.19 -9.41 -15.07
C PRO A 20 5.51 -9.75 -13.74
N LEU A 21 5.12 -8.72 -12.97
CA LEU A 21 4.42 -8.85 -11.71
C LEU A 21 2.95 -9.22 -11.93
N GLN A 22 2.44 -10.16 -11.13
CA GLN A 22 1.06 -10.62 -11.19
C GLN A 22 0.15 -9.93 -10.15
N GLY A 23 0.71 -9.05 -9.30
CA GLY A 23 0.02 -8.32 -8.26
C GLY A 23 0.74 -8.44 -6.90
N THR A 24 0.08 -7.96 -5.86
CA THR A 24 0.54 -8.11 -4.48
C THR A 24 0.13 -9.49 -3.96
N ASP A 25 1.07 -10.25 -3.42
CA ASP A 25 0.84 -11.55 -2.79
C ASP A 25 0.38 -11.39 -1.34
N TYR A 26 1.16 -10.65 -0.54
CA TYR A 26 0.81 -10.25 0.82
C TYR A 26 1.57 -8.98 1.23
N ILE A 27 1.12 -8.36 2.32
CA ILE A 27 1.84 -7.27 2.99
C ILE A 27 2.22 -7.75 4.38
N GLU A 28 3.51 -7.71 4.71
CA GLU A 28 4.00 -8.08 6.04
C GLU A 28 4.25 -6.83 6.87
N PHE A 29 3.69 -6.84 8.06
CA PHE A 29 3.90 -5.83 9.08
C PHE A 29 4.78 -6.41 10.19
N TYR A 30 5.82 -5.68 10.58
CA TYR A 30 6.49 -5.92 11.84
C TYR A 30 5.76 -5.15 12.93
N VAL A 31 5.36 -5.86 13.98
CA VAL A 31 4.49 -5.33 15.04
C VAL A 31 5.01 -5.72 16.42
N GLY A 32 4.72 -4.90 17.42
CA GLY A 32 5.12 -5.16 18.80
C GLY A 32 4.40 -6.38 19.39
N ASN A 33 3.16 -6.69 18.94
CA ASN A 33 2.39 -7.85 19.40
C ASN A 33 1.50 -8.38 18.29
N ALA A 34 1.96 -9.38 17.54
CA ALA A 34 1.23 -9.92 16.39
C ALA A 34 -0.11 -10.57 16.77
N LYS A 35 -0.24 -11.14 17.96
CA LYS A 35 -1.52 -11.73 18.44
C LYS A 35 -2.59 -10.66 18.63
N GLN A 36 -2.23 -9.52 19.24
CA GLN A 36 -3.14 -8.39 19.42
C GLN A 36 -3.44 -7.71 18.09
N ALA A 37 -2.43 -7.46 17.25
CA ALA A 37 -2.60 -6.88 15.94
C ALA A 37 -3.50 -7.74 15.03
N ALA A 38 -3.31 -9.07 15.02
CA ALA A 38 -4.18 -9.98 14.27
C ALA A 38 -5.64 -9.91 14.76
N HIS A 39 -5.87 -9.82 16.07
CA HIS A 39 -7.22 -9.64 16.61
C HIS A 39 -7.82 -8.30 16.20
N PHE A 40 -7.04 -7.22 16.24
CA PHE A 40 -7.47 -5.89 15.81
C PHE A 40 -7.90 -5.89 14.33
N TYR A 41 -7.04 -6.33 13.42
CA TYR A 41 -7.35 -6.33 11.99
C TYR A 41 -8.50 -7.28 11.64
N LYS A 42 -8.61 -8.43 12.31
CA LYS A 42 -9.77 -9.32 12.17
C LYS A 42 -11.04 -8.62 12.60
N THR A 43 -11.06 -8.06 13.80
CA THR A 43 -12.26 -7.43 14.37
C THR A 43 -12.68 -6.20 13.60
N ALA A 44 -11.74 -5.28 13.37
CA ALA A 44 -12.03 -3.97 12.80
C ALA A 44 -12.27 -4.02 11.28
N PHE A 45 -11.44 -4.77 10.55
CA PHE A 45 -11.48 -4.82 9.09
C PHE A 45 -12.13 -6.09 8.52
N GLY A 46 -12.48 -7.07 9.36
CA GLY A 46 -13.18 -8.28 8.92
C GLY A 46 -12.29 -9.34 8.28
N PHE A 47 -11.00 -9.35 8.58
CA PHE A 47 -10.11 -10.42 8.12
C PHE A 47 -10.44 -11.76 8.78
N GLN A 48 -10.17 -12.85 8.04
CA GLN A 48 -10.29 -14.22 8.51
C GLN A 48 -8.91 -14.77 8.90
N SER A 49 -8.88 -15.69 9.86
CA SER A 49 -7.66 -16.43 10.16
C SER A 49 -7.27 -17.32 8.98
N LEU A 50 -6.01 -17.27 8.58
CA LEU A 50 -5.49 -18.09 7.50
C LEU A 50 -4.45 -19.09 8.02
N ALA A 51 -3.32 -18.60 8.50
CA ALA A 51 -2.19 -19.44 8.88
C ALA A 51 -1.40 -18.82 10.04
N TYR A 52 -0.63 -19.64 10.72
CA TYR A 52 0.19 -19.30 11.86
C TYR A 52 1.57 -19.94 11.75
N SER A 53 2.60 -19.20 12.14
CA SER A 53 3.95 -19.70 12.35
C SER A 53 4.50 -19.15 13.67
N GLY A 54 5.03 -20.01 14.52
CA GLY A 54 5.53 -19.63 15.83
C GLY A 54 6.19 -20.82 16.56
N PRO A 55 6.36 -20.76 17.86
CA PRO A 55 7.00 -21.82 18.64
C PRO A 55 6.35 -23.20 18.43
N GLU A 56 5.04 -23.24 18.30
CA GLU A 56 4.26 -24.48 18.11
C GLU A 56 4.52 -25.12 16.75
N THR A 57 4.91 -24.34 15.72
CA THR A 57 5.28 -24.81 14.39
C THR A 57 6.80 -24.87 14.18
N GLY A 58 7.59 -24.75 15.28
CA GLY A 58 9.05 -24.84 15.25
C GLY A 58 9.81 -23.53 15.10
N THR A 59 9.13 -22.39 14.89
CA THR A 59 9.76 -21.07 14.74
C THR A 59 9.87 -20.39 16.11
N LYS A 60 11.10 -20.36 16.70
CA LYS A 60 11.32 -19.92 18.09
C LYS A 60 11.65 -18.44 18.26
N GLU A 61 12.06 -17.75 17.21
CA GLU A 61 12.56 -16.37 17.29
C GLU A 61 11.49 -15.32 16.99
N ARG A 62 10.39 -15.74 16.36
CA ARG A 62 9.29 -14.87 15.98
C ARG A 62 7.95 -15.63 15.97
N THR A 63 6.88 -14.86 15.95
CA THR A 63 5.54 -15.38 15.67
C THR A 63 4.90 -14.56 14.56
N SER A 64 4.28 -15.23 13.60
CA SER A 64 3.61 -14.61 12.46
C SER A 64 2.19 -15.15 12.31
N TYR A 65 1.23 -14.24 12.17
CA TYR A 65 -0.18 -14.53 11.87
C TYR A 65 -0.50 -14.06 10.46
N ALA A 66 -0.87 -14.97 9.57
CA ALA A 66 -1.43 -14.62 8.28
C ALA A 66 -2.95 -14.54 8.39
N ILE A 67 -3.51 -13.42 7.94
CA ILE A 67 -4.96 -13.15 7.91
C ILE A 67 -5.35 -12.74 6.49
N ARG A 68 -6.56 -13.11 6.06
CA ARG A 68 -7.00 -12.88 4.68
C ARG A 68 -8.44 -12.41 4.60
N GLN A 69 -8.70 -11.53 3.64
CA GLN A 69 -10.03 -11.27 3.12
C GLN A 69 -9.94 -11.19 1.60
N ASN A 70 -10.63 -12.08 0.90
CA ASN A 70 -10.53 -12.25 -0.55
C ASN A 70 -9.07 -12.43 -1.02
N GLN A 71 -8.56 -11.54 -1.85
CA GLN A 71 -7.17 -11.57 -2.35
C GLN A 71 -6.20 -10.75 -1.49
N LEU A 72 -6.70 -10.06 -0.45
CA LEU A 72 -5.89 -9.28 0.46
C LEU A 72 -5.38 -10.15 1.60
N THR A 73 -4.07 -10.32 1.69
CA THR A 73 -3.42 -11.04 2.78
C THR A 73 -2.48 -10.12 3.55
N PHE A 74 -2.63 -10.07 4.87
CA PHE A 74 -1.69 -9.45 5.79
C PHE A 74 -0.97 -10.52 6.60
N VAL A 75 0.33 -10.30 6.80
CA VAL A 75 1.16 -11.10 7.71
C VAL A 75 1.62 -10.19 8.83
N LEU A 76 1.32 -10.55 10.06
CA LEU A 76 1.65 -9.77 11.25
C LEU A 76 2.72 -10.53 12.03
N THR A 77 3.92 -9.99 12.06
CA THR A 77 5.10 -10.66 12.61
C THR A 77 5.64 -9.90 13.81
N THR A 78 5.83 -10.59 14.94
CA THR A 78 6.40 -10.05 16.17
C THR A 78 7.66 -10.82 16.58
N PRO A 79 8.70 -10.16 17.12
CA PRO A 79 9.86 -10.84 17.69
C PRO A 79 9.46 -11.48 19.02
N LEU A 80 10.05 -12.63 19.33
CA LEU A 80 9.92 -13.28 20.64
C LEU A 80 11.09 -13.03 21.57
N ARG A 81 12.15 -12.35 21.07
CA ARG A 81 13.34 -12.00 21.81
C ARG A 81 13.79 -10.57 21.50
N PRO A 82 14.41 -9.85 22.45
CA PRO A 82 14.86 -8.48 22.24
C PRO A 82 16.08 -8.36 21.30
N ASP A 83 16.92 -9.40 21.22
CA ASP A 83 18.10 -9.50 20.37
C ASP A 83 17.77 -10.03 18.95
N ASN A 84 16.81 -9.39 18.29
CA ASN A 84 16.26 -9.84 17.02
C ASN A 84 16.09 -8.63 16.09
N PRO A 85 16.48 -8.71 14.80
CA PRO A 85 16.28 -7.61 13.84
C PRO A 85 14.85 -7.08 13.73
N ILE A 86 13.84 -7.94 14.01
CA ILE A 86 12.43 -7.51 14.06
C ILE A 86 12.21 -6.62 15.28
N ALA A 87 12.81 -6.93 16.43
CA ALA A 87 12.71 -6.10 17.63
C ALA A 87 13.36 -4.72 17.40
N ASP A 88 14.53 -4.67 16.74
CA ASP A 88 15.20 -3.41 16.39
C ASP A 88 14.33 -2.55 15.46
N HIS A 89 13.68 -3.18 14.47
CA HIS A 89 12.76 -2.49 13.56
C HIS A 89 11.57 -1.89 14.32
N VAL A 90 10.90 -2.69 15.16
CA VAL A 90 9.75 -2.22 15.96
C VAL A 90 10.15 -1.13 16.96
N ALA A 91 11.32 -1.26 17.59
CA ALA A 91 11.83 -0.23 18.52
C ALA A 91 12.05 1.12 17.79
N ARG A 92 12.58 1.07 16.56
CA ARG A 92 12.85 2.26 15.74
C ARG A 92 11.58 2.86 15.17
N HIS A 93 10.77 2.06 14.51
CA HIS A 93 9.67 2.51 13.66
C HIS A 93 8.29 2.44 14.31
N GLY A 94 8.12 1.66 15.37
CA GLY A 94 6.80 1.19 15.81
C GLY A 94 6.28 0.07 14.93
N ASP A 95 4.99 -0.18 14.97
CA ASP A 95 4.35 -1.10 14.06
C ASP A 95 4.32 -0.50 12.65
N GLY A 96 4.63 -1.27 11.62
CA GLY A 96 4.68 -0.75 10.25
C GLY A 96 4.93 -1.83 9.20
N VAL A 97 4.80 -1.43 7.93
CA VAL A 97 5.02 -2.34 6.80
C VAL A 97 6.51 -2.62 6.65
N LYS A 98 6.88 -3.89 6.80
CA LYS A 98 8.23 -4.38 6.52
C LYS A 98 8.41 -4.82 5.08
N ALA A 99 7.45 -5.59 4.56
CA ALA A 99 7.57 -6.14 3.21
C ALA A 99 6.28 -5.97 2.41
N ILE A 100 6.46 -5.58 1.15
CA ILE A 100 5.43 -5.68 0.12
C ILE A 100 5.83 -6.86 -0.76
N ALA A 101 5.15 -8.00 -0.58
CA ALA A 101 5.42 -9.21 -1.32
C ALA A 101 4.65 -9.21 -2.65
N LEU A 102 5.38 -9.42 -3.74
CA LEU A 102 4.90 -9.34 -5.11
C LEU A 102 4.87 -10.74 -5.73
N LYS A 103 3.74 -11.11 -6.30
CA LYS A 103 3.58 -12.39 -6.98
C LYS A 103 4.29 -12.37 -8.34
N VAL A 104 5.17 -13.35 -8.56
CA VAL A 104 5.92 -13.55 -9.80
C VAL A 104 5.80 -15.02 -10.28
N LYS A 105 6.15 -15.27 -11.54
CA LYS A 105 6.26 -16.63 -12.08
C LYS A 105 7.59 -17.31 -11.77
N ASP A 106 8.65 -16.50 -11.58
CA ASP A 106 10.01 -16.97 -11.35
C ASP A 106 10.70 -15.95 -10.42
N ALA A 107 10.83 -16.33 -9.15
CA ALA A 107 11.44 -15.48 -8.11
C ALA A 107 12.95 -15.37 -8.27
N THR A 108 13.59 -16.38 -8.86
CA THR A 108 15.02 -16.36 -9.14
C THR A 108 15.35 -15.37 -10.26
N SER A 109 14.61 -15.43 -11.37
CA SER A 109 14.76 -14.47 -12.47
C SER A 109 14.43 -13.04 -12.02
N ALA A 110 13.38 -12.84 -11.21
CA ALA A 110 13.02 -11.53 -10.67
C ALA A 110 14.17 -10.91 -9.84
N TRP A 111 14.81 -11.71 -9.00
CA TRP A 111 15.96 -11.29 -8.20
C TRP A 111 17.19 -11.00 -9.08
N GLN A 112 17.50 -11.87 -10.04
CA GLN A 112 18.64 -11.68 -10.96
C GLN A 112 18.49 -10.41 -11.79
N GLU A 113 17.31 -10.20 -12.38
CA GLU A 113 17.04 -8.99 -13.19
C GLU A 113 17.14 -7.72 -12.35
N THR A 114 16.52 -7.70 -11.17
CA THR A 114 16.51 -6.50 -10.33
C THR A 114 17.90 -6.19 -9.74
N THR A 115 18.66 -7.20 -9.31
CA THR A 115 20.00 -6.99 -8.74
C THR A 115 21.03 -6.63 -9.81
N SER A 116 20.95 -7.21 -11.02
CA SER A 116 21.81 -6.83 -12.16
C SER A 116 21.61 -5.38 -12.61
N ARG A 117 20.44 -4.81 -12.33
CA ARG A 117 20.08 -3.42 -12.62
C ARG A 117 20.34 -2.45 -11.46
N GLY A 118 21.02 -2.91 -10.41
CA GLY A 118 21.44 -2.08 -9.27
C GLY A 118 20.55 -2.20 -8.04
N GLY A 119 19.56 -3.08 -8.02
CA GLY A 119 18.80 -3.41 -6.82
C GLY A 119 19.69 -4.06 -5.76
N LYS A 120 19.59 -3.59 -4.51
CA LYS A 120 20.35 -4.20 -3.39
C LYS A 120 19.62 -5.44 -2.92
N SER A 121 20.30 -6.61 -2.94
CA SER A 121 19.74 -7.87 -2.44
C SER A 121 19.38 -7.75 -0.96
N PHE A 122 18.14 -8.13 -0.62
CA PHE A 122 17.69 -8.38 0.75
C PHE A 122 17.73 -9.88 1.06
N LEU A 123 17.23 -10.70 0.14
CA LEU A 123 17.15 -12.15 0.25
C LEU A 123 17.49 -12.77 -1.11
N GLU A 124 18.54 -13.57 -1.16
CA GLU A 124 18.83 -14.38 -2.34
C GLU A 124 17.74 -15.45 -2.55
N PRO A 125 17.53 -15.94 -3.79
CA PRO A 125 16.51 -16.93 -4.06
C PRO A 125 16.65 -18.16 -3.15
N MET A 126 15.58 -18.45 -2.40
CA MET A 126 15.51 -19.55 -1.46
C MET A 126 14.27 -20.39 -1.72
N THR A 127 14.43 -21.69 -1.89
CA THR A 127 13.32 -22.62 -2.01
C THR A 127 12.91 -23.11 -0.63
N LEU A 128 11.66 -22.89 -0.29
CA LEU A 128 11.01 -23.41 0.91
C LEU A 128 10.16 -24.62 0.50
N THR A 129 10.21 -25.71 1.27
CA THR A 129 9.50 -26.95 0.96
C THR A 129 8.85 -27.55 2.20
N ASP A 130 7.70 -28.19 2.01
CA ASP A 130 7.04 -29.06 2.98
C ASP A 130 6.25 -30.16 2.26
N GLY A 131 5.30 -30.81 2.97
CA GLY A 131 4.45 -31.88 2.40
C GLY A 131 3.50 -31.42 1.30
N ASP A 132 3.24 -30.13 1.17
CA ASP A 132 2.28 -29.53 0.23
C ASP A 132 2.95 -28.93 -1.02
N GLY A 133 4.29 -29.06 -1.14
CA GLY A 133 5.03 -28.62 -2.31
C GLY A 133 6.20 -27.71 -2.02
N GLN A 134 6.51 -26.83 -2.98
CA GLN A 134 7.59 -25.85 -2.87
C GLN A 134 7.15 -24.44 -3.22
N LEU A 135 7.82 -23.46 -2.60
CA LEU A 135 7.67 -22.04 -2.84
C LEU A 135 9.06 -21.42 -2.94
N VAL A 136 9.30 -20.57 -3.93
CA VAL A 136 10.55 -19.81 -4.01
C VAL A 136 10.30 -18.38 -3.59
N VAL A 137 11.17 -17.88 -2.70
CA VAL A 137 11.16 -16.50 -2.23
C VAL A 137 12.51 -15.86 -2.46
N SER A 138 12.50 -14.62 -2.90
CA SER A 138 13.68 -13.76 -2.99
C SER A 138 13.29 -12.32 -2.67
N GLY A 139 14.23 -11.37 -2.62
CA GLY A 139 13.85 -9.99 -2.32
C GLY A 139 14.96 -8.97 -2.44
N ILE A 140 14.56 -7.73 -2.58
CA ILE A 140 15.43 -6.55 -2.67
C ILE A 140 14.99 -5.47 -1.68
N HIS A 141 15.94 -4.65 -1.27
CA HIS A 141 15.66 -3.43 -0.51
C HIS A 141 14.96 -2.38 -1.39
N THR A 142 14.08 -1.60 -0.78
CA THR A 142 13.54 -0.36 -1.32
C THR A 142 13.76 0.77 -0.30
N TYR A 143 12.93 1.81 -0.26
CA TYR A 143 13.11 2.95 0.64
C TYR A 143 13.10 2.55 2.11
N GLY A 144 13.99 3.20 2.87
CA GLY A 144 14.16 2.96 4.30
C GLY A 144 14.49 1.50 4.63
N ASP A 145 13.78 0.95 5.60
CA ASP A 145 13.89 -0.45 5.99
C ASP A 145 12.83 -1.36 5.33
N THR A 146 12.07 -0.83 4.38
CA THR A 146 11.07 -1.58 3.59
C THR A 146 11.76 -2.46 2.54
N VAL A 147 11.15 -3.60 2.20
CA VAL A 147 11.65 -4.53 1.18
C VAL A 147 10.54 -4.94 0.23
N HIS A 148 10.92 -5.29 -1.01
CA HIS A 148 10.08 -6.05 -1.92
C HIS A 148 10.51 -7.50 -1.90
N LEU A 149 9.54 -8.40 -1.64
CA LEU A 149 9.73 -9.84 -1.79
C LEU A 149 9.12 -10.29 -3.12
N PHE A 150 9.76 -11.23 -3.78
CA PHE A 150 9.25 -11.90 -4.97
C PHE A 150 8.83 -13.31 -4.59
N ILE A 151 7.56 -13.63 -4.81
CA ILE A 151 6.94 -14.89 -4.37
C ILE A 151 6.50 -15.70 -5.59
N GLU A 152 7.16 -16.83 -5.77
CA GLU A 152 6.79 -17.87 -6.74
C GLU A 152 6.13 -19.03 -6.00
N ARG A 153 4.82 -19.21 -6.21
CA ARG A 153 4.03 -20.20 -5.46
C ARG A 153 3.21 -21.16 -6.34
N ASP A 154 3.48 -21.21 -7.63
CA ASP A 154 2.66 -22.04 -8.55
C ASP A 154 2.77 -23.54 -8.23
N ASP A 155 3.88 -23.98 -7.61
CA ASP A 155 4.13 -25.37 -7.18
C ASP A 155 3.84 -25.62 -5.70
N TYR A 156 3.08 -24.71 -5.03
CA TYR A 156 2.73 -24.85 -3.63
C TYR A 156 1.22 -24.90 -3.41
N GLY A 157 0.74 -26.04 -2.87
CA GLY A 157 -0.67 -26.29 -2.59
C GLY A 157 -1.10 -26.10 -1.14
N GLY A 158 -0.17 -25.71 -0.23
CA GLY A 158 -0.45 -25.55 1.19
C GLY A 158 -1.23 -24.27 1.53
N VAL A 159 -1.51 -24.08 2.81
CA VAL A 159 -2.42 -23.03 3.29
C VAL A 159 -1.90 -21.61 3.03
N PHE A 160 -0.57 -21.39 3.17
CA PHE A 160 0.06 -20.09 2.93
C PHE A 160 1.49 -20.21 2.41
N MET A 161 2.42 -20.72 3.21
CA MET A 161 3.80 -21.03 2.82
C MET A 161 4.40 -22.08 3.77
N PRO A 162 5.47 -22.81 3.39
CA PRO A 162 6.15 -23.74 4.25
C PRO A 162 6.56 -23.13 5.59
N GLY A 163 6.34 -23.85 6.68
CA GLY A 163 6.55 -23.38 8.06
C GLY A 163 5.36 -22.65 8.68
N PHE A 164 4.26 -22.50 7.94
CA PHE A 164 2.98 -22.05 8.45
C PHE A 164 1.98 -23.20 8.50
N GLU A 165 1.25 -23.30 9.58
CA GLU A 165 0.14 -24.22 9.73
C GLU A 165 -1.20 -23.48 9.66
N LYS A 166 -2.27 -24.19 9.30
CA LYS A 166 -3.62 -23.62 9.29
C LYS A 166 -3.96 -23.07 10.68
N TRP A 167 -4.35 -21.80 10.72
CA TRP A 167 -4.76 -21.18 11.99
C TRP A 167 -6.24 -21.44 12.27
N GLU A 168 -6.52 -22.44 13.10
CA GLU A 168 -7.85 -22.68 13.63
C GLU A 168 -8.18 -21.63 14.70
N SER A 169 -9.16 -20.81 14.43
CA SER A 169 -9.62 -19.76 15.34
C SER A 169 -11.11 -19.89 15.61
N ASN A 170 -11.48 -19.79 16.87
CA ASN A 170 -12.89 -19.76 17.30
C ASN A 170 -13.57 -18.40 17.01
N TYR A 171 -12.82 -17.42 16.51
CA TYR A 171 -13.30 -16.10 16.16
C TYR A 171 -12.91 -15.71 14.75
N ASN A 172 -13.86 -15.72 13.85
CA ASN A 172 -13.76 -15.20 12.49
C ASN A 172 -14.98 -14.31 12.24
N PRO A 173 -14.82 -12.97 12.30
CA PRO A 173 -15.92 -12.02 12.09
C PRO A 173 -16.38 -12.05 10.61
N SER A 174 -17.54 -11.48 10.32
CA SER A 174 -17.99 -11.30 8.95
C SER A 174 -17.04 -10.38 8.17
N GLU A 175 -16.83 -10.67 6.89
CA GLU A 175 -16.06 -9.83 5.98
C GLU A 175 -16.73 -8.46 5.79
N THR A 176 -15.92 -7.42 5.60
CA THR A 176 -16.38 -6.05 5.37
C THR A 176 -16.47 -5.67 3.89
N GLY A 177 -15.95 -6.53 3.01
CA GLY A 177 -15.98 -6.31 1.56
C GLY A 177 -14.66 -5.82 0.98
N LEU A 178 -13.55 -5.93 1.70
CA LEU A 178 -12.20 -5.67 1.20
C LEU A 178 -11.78 -6.75 0.20
N LEU A 179 -11.12 -6.38 -0.91
CA LEU A 179 -10.85 -7.28 -2.02
C LEU A 179 -9.37 -7.57 -2.23
N TYR A 180 -8.58 -6.55 -2.48
CA TYR A 180 -7.15 -6.65 -2.79
C TYR A 180 -6.44 -5.32 -2.48
N CYS A 181 -5.11 -5.33 -2.44
CA CYS A 181 -4.30 -4.12 -2.35
C CYS A 181 -4.31 -3.39 -3.70
N ASP A 182 -4.90 -2.20 -3.77
CA ASP A 182 -4.89 -1.34 -4.97
C ASP A 182 -3.52 -0.69 -5.19
N HIS A 183 -2.94 -0.12 -4.12
CA HIS A 183 -1.62 0.49 -4.12
C HIS A 183 -1.05 0.64 -2.70
N CYS A 184 0.27 0.84 -2.61
CA CYS A 184 0.96 1.20 -1.37
C CYS A 184 1.71 2.51 -1.57
N VAL A 185 1.57 3.45 -0.64
CA VAL A 185 2.21 4.77 -0.72
C VAL A 185 3.41 4.82 0.19
N GLY A 186 4.56 5.18 -0.37
CA GLY A 186 5.80 5.41 0.38
C GLY A 186 6.05 6.89 0.65
N ASN A 187 6.42 7.22 1.88
CA ASN A 187 6.98 8.53 2.23
C ASN A 187 8.50 8.44 2.26
N VAL A 188 9.14 9.34 1.55
CA VAL A 188 10.60 9.44 1.48
C VAL A 188 11.10 10.81 1.94
N GLY A 189 12.40 10.91 2.24
CA GLY A 189 13.02 12.14 2.72
C GLY A 189 13.09 13.25 1.67
N TRP A 190 13.53 14.43 2.08
CA TRP A 190 13.75 15.57 1.20
C TRP A 190 14.68 15.22 0.05
N ASN A 191 14.28 15.52 -1.19
CA ASN A 191 15.00 15.23 -2.44
C ASN A 191 15.24 13.74 -2.72
N GLN A 192 14.46 12.84 -2.08
CA GLN A 192 14.57 11.39 -2.28
C GLN A 192 13.52 10.83 -3.26
N MET A 193 12.46 11.56 -3.58
CA MET A 193 11.43 11.08 -4.52
C MET A 193 12.02 10.73 -5.90
N ASN A 194 12.80 11.62 -6.50
CA ASN A 194 13.38 11.38 -7.83
C ASN A 194 14.38 10.22 -7.83
N PRO A 195 15.30 10.05 -6.85
CA PRO A 195 16.12 8.85 -6.72
C PRO A 195 15.29 7.57 -6.65
N TRP A 196 14.21 7.54 -5.87
CA TRP A 196 13.34 6.37 -5.77
C TRP A 196 12.49 6.14 -7.03
N VAL A 197 12.00 7.17 -7.68
CA VAL A 197 11.37 7.07 -9.01
C VAL A 197 12.32 6.40 -9.99
N LYS A 198 13.58 6.87 -10.04
CA LYS A 198 14.60 6.28 -10.91
C LYS A 198 14.91 4.81 -10.54
N PHE A 199 14.93 4.48 -9.26
CA PHE A 199 15.05 3.09 -8.82
C PHE A 199 13.91 2.23 -9.37
N TYR A 200 12.67 2.65 -9.26
CA TYR A 200 11.53 1.89 -9.79
C TYR A 200 11.57 1.79 -11.32
N GLU A 201 12.03 2.81 -12.03
CA GLU A 201 12.21 2.77 -13.49
C GLU A 201 13.32 1.80 -13.88
N ASP A 202 14.52 2.00 -13.37
CA ASP A 202 15.71 1.25 -13.79
C ASP A 202 15.74 -0.19 -13.28
N VAL A 203 15.38 -0.40 -12.03
CA VAL A 203 15.51 -1.69 -11.31
C VAL A 203 14.27 -2.56 -11.49
N MET A 204 13.08 -1.97 -11.47
CA MET A 204 11.82 -2.72 -11.49
C MET A 204 11.04 -2.55 -12.81
N GLY A 205 11.50 -1.72 -13.76
CA GLY A 205 10.83 -1.53 -15.04
C GLY A 205 9.49 -0.81 -14.96
N PHE A 206 9.24 -0.12 -13.86
CA PHE A 206 8.02 0.66 -13.70
C PHE A 206 8.07 1.93 -14.54
N ARG A 207 6.90 2.53 -14.71
CA ARG A 207 6.76 3.82 -15.41
C ARG A 207 6.10 4.83 -14.48
N ASN A 208 6.55 6.09 -14.54
CA ASN A 208 5.82 7.18 -13.91
C ASN A 208 4.56 7.45 -14.73
N ILE A 209 3.40 7.20 -14.14
CA ILE A 209 2.09 7.40 -14.78
C ILE A 209 1.42 8.71 -14.39
N LEU A 210 1.77 9.28 -13.23
CA LEU A 210 1.24 10.56 -12.74
C LEU A 210 2.31 11.29 -11.93
N THR A 211 2.31 12.61 -12.05
CA THR A 211 3.16 13.51 -11.26
C THR A 211 2.27 14.61 -10.68
N PHE A 212 2.44 14.88 -9.40
CA PHE A 212 1.82 15.98 -8.68
C PHE A 212 2.91 16.83 -8.07
N ASP A 213 2.91 18.11 -8.40
CA ASP A 213 3.86 19.08 -7.82
C ASP A 213 3.27 19.75 -6.55
N ASP A 214 4.07 20.59 -5.93
CA ASP A 214 3.69 21.35 -4.74
C ASP A 214 2.52 22.32 -4.98
N LYS A 215 2.25 22.70 -6.23
CA LYS A 215 1.08 23.53 -6.60
C LYS A 215 -0.20 22.69 -6.70
N ASP A 216 -0.06 21.42 -7.06
CA ASP A 216 -1.16 20.48 -7.13
C ASP A 216 -1.61 20.03 -5.74
N ILE A 217 -0.65 19.86 -4.80
CA ILE A 217 -0.89 19.36 -3.45
C ILE A 217 -0.33 20.33 -2.41
N SER A 218 -1.10 21.38 -2.13
CA SER A 218 -0.77 22.37 -1.10
C SER A 218 -1.99 22.94 -0.43
N THR A 219 -1.81 23.38 0.81
CA THR A 219 -2.74 24.19 1.56
C THR A 219 -2.11 25.56 1.87
N GLU A 220 -2.71 26.35 2.74
CA GLU A 220 -2.07 27.56 3.26
C GLU A 220 -0.80 27.25 4.07
N TYR A 221 -0.70 26.07 4.67
CA TYR A 221 0.31 25.74 5.68
C TYR A 221 1.41 24.84 5.15
N SER A 222 1.08 23.77 4.44
CA SER A 222 2.05 22.76 4.02
C SER A 222 1.85 22.31 2.57
N ALA A 223 2.85 21.63 2.02
CA ALA A 223 2.83 21.05 0.69
C ALA A 223 3.57 19.71 0.65
N LEU A 224 3.29 18.92 -0.37
CA LEU A 224 4.08 17.74 -0.73
C LEU A 224 4.16 17.58 -2.25
N MET A 225 5.10 16.78 -2.71
CA MET A 225 5.18 16.29 -4.08
C MET A 225 4.94 14.80 -4.11
N SER A 226 4.34 14.30 -5.18
CA SER A 226 4.06 12.88 -5.35
C SER A 226 4.25 12.44 -6.79
N LYS A 227 4.84 11.25 -6.97
CA LYS A 227 4.94 10.58 -8.27
C LYS A 227 4.44 9.15 -8.15
N VAL A 228 3.59 8.75 -9.08
CA VAL A 228 3.00 7.41 -9.09
C VAL A 228 3.74 6.51 -10.06
N MET A 229 4.37 5.48 -9.53
CA MET A 229 5.04 4.44 -10.29
C MET A 229 4.10 3.25 -10.50
N SER A 230 4.05 2.70 -11.72
CA SER A 230 3.23 1.54 -12.05
C SER A 230 3.99 0.55 -12.92
N ASN A 231 3.80 -0.74 -12.67
CA ASN A 231 4.30 -1.78 -13.56
C ASN A 231 3.52 -1.83 -14.88
N GLY A 232 4.01 -2.61 -15.85
CA GLY A 232 3.51 -2.63 -17.23
C GLY A 232 2.02 -2.95 -17.37
N ASN A 233 1.48 -3.85 -16.53
CA ASN A 233 0.06 -4.25 -16.57
C ASN A 233 -0.85 -3.43 -15.63
N GLY A 234 -0.29 -2.54 -14.78
CA GLY A 234 -1.03 -1.69 -13.87
C GLY A 234 -1.58 -2.39 -12.61
N PHE A 235 -1.17 -3.63 -12.33
CA PHE A 235 -1.61 -4.36 -11.12
C PHE A 235 -0.86 -3.92 -9.86
N VAL A 236 0.35 -3.36 -10.01
CA VAL A 236 1.17 -2.88 -8.90
C VAL A 236 1.47 -1.41 -9.09
N LYS A 237 1.13 -0.60 -8.09
CA LYS A 237 1.30 0.85 -8.12
C LYS A 237 1.90 1.33 -6.80
N PHE A 238 2.88 2.21 -6.90
CA PHE A 238 3.57 2.81 -5.76
C PHE A 238 3.63 4.34 -5.93
N PRO A 239 2.69 5.11 -5.36
CA PRO A 239 2.90 6.53 -5.15
C PRO A 239 4.05 6.75 -4.17
N ILE A 240 4.93 7.71 -4.49
CA ILE A 240 6.09 8.09 -3.69
C ILE A 240 5.95 9.57 -3.37
N ASN A 241 5.86 9.89 -2.08
CA ASN A 241 5.70 11.24 -1.59
C ASN A 241 6.99 11.74 -0.96
N GLU A 242 7.34 13.00 -1.22
CA GLU A 242 8.35 13.72 -0.46
C GLU A 242 7.78 15.04 0.08
N PRO A 243 8.34 15.59 1.18
CA PRO A 243 7.95 16.90 1.66
C PRO A 243 8.23 17.98 0.62
N ALA A 244 7.44 19.06 0.63
CA ALA A 244 7.73 20.27 -0.11
C ALA A 244 7.73 21.48 0.84
N GLU A 245 8.35 22.59 0.42
CA GLU A 245 8.44 23.79 1.21
C GLU A 245 7.04 24.34 1.53
N GLY A 246 6.78 24.61 2.82
CA GLY A 246 5.53 25.16 3.35
C GLY A 246 5.80 26.10 4.51
N LYS A 247 4.76 26.77 5.00
CA LYS A 247 4.87 27.63 6.20
C LYS A 247 5.02 26.81 7.49
N LYS A 248 4.57 25.57 7.46
CA LYS A 248 4.58 24.63 8.59
C LYS A 248 4.98 23.24 8.13
N LYS A 249 5.28 22.36 9.09
CA LYS A 249 5.68 20.97 8.85
C LYS A 249 4.55 20.20 8.14
N SER A 250 4.89 19.54 7.03
CA SER A 250 3.94 18.72 6.30
C SER A 250 3.66 17.38 7.01
N GLN A 251 2.56 16.74 6.66
CA GLN A 251 2.24 15.40 7.17
C GLN A 251 3.29 14.33 6.75
N VAL A 252 4.00 14.53 5.65
CA VAL A 252 5.11 13.64 5.26
C VAL A 252 6.28 13.80 6.21
N GLU A 253 6.60 15.03 6.62
CA GLU A 253 7.65 15.28 7.62
C GLU A 253 7.25 14.74 9.00
N GLU A 254 5.97 14.90 9.41
CA GLU A 254 5.47 14.28 10.65
C GLU A 254 5.67 12.76 10.61
N TYR A 255 5.31 12.11 9.50
CA TYR A 255 5.54 10.69 9.31
C TYR A 255 7.02 10.32 9.47
N LEU A 256 7.91 11.00 8.75
CA LEU A 256 9.35 10.72 8.76
C LEU A 256 9.95 10.84 10.17
N ASP A 257 9.50 11.82 10.95
CA ASP A 257 9.95 12.01 12.33
C ASP A 257 9.48 10.87 13.25
N PHE A 258 8.20 10.53 13.22
CA PHE A 258 7.63 9.52 14.11
C PHE A 258 8.01 8.08 13.69
N TYR A 259 8.10 7.81 12.39
CA TYR A 259 8.57 6.53 11.85
C TYR A 259 10.09 6.40 11.98
N ASN A 260 10.79 7.52 12.18
CA ASN A 260 12.24 7.60 12.22
C ASN A 260 12.88 7.10 10.92
N GLY A 261 12.41 7.62 9.80
CA GLY A 261 12.90 7.31 8.45
C GLY A 261 11.82 7.16 7.39
N GLU A 262 12.24 6.68 6.23
CA GLU A 262 11.37 6.40 5.09
C GLU A 262 10.58 5.10 5.29
N GLY A 263 9.37 5.02 4.76
CA GLY A 263 8.55 3.82 4.88
C GLY A 263 7.17 3.95 4.22
N VAL A 264 6.32 2.94 4.39
CA VAL A 264 4.97 2.92 3.84
C VAL A 264 4.03 3.75 4.72
N GLN A 265 3.48 4.82 4.13
CA GLN A 265 2.53 5.71 4.80
C GLN A 265 1.15 5.07 4.89
N HIS A 266 0.64 4.53 3.77
CA HIS A 266 -0.66 3.87 3.76
C HIS A 266 -0.76 2.75 2.73
N VAL A 267 -1.72 1.87 2.99
CA VAL A 267 -2.12 0.81 2.07
C VAL A 267 -3.55 1.11 1.61
N ALA A 268 -3.73 1.27 0.31
CA ALA A 268 -5.04 1.44 -0.30
C ALA A 268 -5.65 0.09 -0.66
N ILE A 269 -6.87 -0.13 -0.20
CA ILE A 269 -7.57 -1.39 -0.30
C ILE A 269 -8.83 -1.21 -1.14
N ALA A 270 -8.94 -2.00 -2.20
CA ALA A 270 -10.08 -1.97 -3.10
C ALA A 270 -11.34 -2.58 -2.47
N THR A 271 -12.49 -2.01 -2.82
CA THR A 271 -13.82 -2.57 -2.55
C THR A 271 -14.75 -2.39 -3.76
N LYS A 272 -15.84 -3.17 -3.81
CA LYS A 272 -16.92 -3.01 -4.80
C LYS A 272 -18.06 -2.11 -4.32
N ASP A 273 -18.19 -1.93 -3.01
CA ASP A 273 -19.25 -1.14 -2.37
C ASP A 273 -18.66 -0.40 -1.18
N ILE A 274 -18.17 0.80 -1.46
CA ILE A 274 -17.46 1.61 -0.46
C ILE A 274 -18.39 2.06 0.67
N VAL A 275 -19.64 2.36 0.36
CA VAL A 275 -20.64 2.80 1.36
C VAL A 275 -20.86 1.70 2.40
N LYS A 276 -21.11 0.46 1.93
CA LYS A 276 -21.27 -0.70 2.82
C LYS A 276 -20.00 -1.00 3.58
N THR A 277 -18.84 -1.06 2.90
CA THR A 277 -17.54 -1.38 3.50
C THR A 277 -17.17 -0.40 4.61
N VAL A 278 -17.26 0.90 4.34
CA VAL A 278 -16.93 1.95 5.31
C VAL A 278 -17.90 1.94 6.48
N THR A 279 -19.19 1.77 6.23
CA THR A 279 -20.22 1.63 7.28
C THR A 279 -19.90 0.49 8.24
N GLU A 280 -19.52 -0.68 7.70
CA GLU A 280 -19.18 -1.85 8.53
C GLU A 280 -17.88 -1.65 9.33
N ILE A 281 -16.88 -1.03 8.72
CA ILE A 281 -15.60 -0.73 9.37
C ILE A 281 -15.79 0.32 10.49
N GLN A 282 -16.57 1.38 10.25
CA GLN A 282 -16.91 2.38 11.28
C GLN A 282 -17.67 1.80 12.46
N LYS A 283 -18.66 0.92 12.22
CA LYS A 283 -19.40 0.21 13.30
C LYS A 283 -18.49 -0.61 14.20
N ARG A 284 -17.33 -1.02 13.70
CA ARG A 284 -16.31 -1.79 14.43
C ARG A 284 -15.26 -0.92 15.11
N GLY A 285 -15.44 0.40 15.10
CA GLY A 285 -14.67 1.35 15.87
C GLY A 285 -13.49 2.00 15.13
N ILE A 286 -13.34 1.79 13.82
CA ILE A 286 -12.32 2.50 13.04
C ILE A 286 -12.80 3.93 12.77
N GLU A 287 -11.95 4.90 13.08
CA GLU A 287 -12.16 6.31 12.77
C GLU A 287 -11.57 6.66 11.41
N PHE A 288 -12.34 7.41 10.64
CA PHE A 288 -11.90 7.99 9.37
C PHE A 288 -11.61 9.48 9.51
N LEU A 289 -10.86 10.04 8.58
CA LEU A 289 -10.62 11.47 8.49
C LEU A 289 -11.96 12.20 8.25
N ASN A 290 -12.13 13.33 8.91
CA ASN A 290 -13.35 14.12 8.79
C ASN A 290 -13.27 15.08 7.60
N ILE A 291 -14.16 14.91 6.63
CA ILE A 291 -14.25 15.77 5.45
C ILE A 291 -15.34 16.82 5.68
N PRO A 292 -15.06 18.13 5.45
CA PRO A 292 -16.06 19.17 5.60
C PRO A 292 -17.27 18.96 4.69
N SER A 293 -18.48 19.20 5.19
CA SER A 293 -19.72 19.03 4.40
C SER A 293 -19.76 19.92 3.14
N THR A 294 -19.10 21.08 3.18
CA THR A 294 -18.94 22.00 2.04
C THR A 294 -18.27 21.37 0.83
N TYR A 295 -17.44 20.32 1.01
CA TYR A 295 -16.85 19.56 -0.08
C TYR A 295 -17.92 18.99 -1.02
N TYR A 296 -19.07 18.55 -0.47
CA TYR A 296 -20.15 17.91 -1.24
C TYR A 296 -21.06 18.89 -1.94
N ASP A 297 -21.04 20.17 -1.55
CA ASP A 297 -21.85 21.21 -2.21
C ASP A 297 -21.35 21.49 -3.64
N GLU A 298 -20.03 21.39 -3.86
CA GLU A 298 -19.38 21.58 -5.16
C GLU A 298 -19.23 20.28 -5.97
N LEU A 299 -19.47 19.12 -5.35
CA LEU A 299 -19.17 17.82 -5.94
C LEU A 299 -19.93 17.56 -7.26
N PRO A 300 -21.25 17.82 -7.39
CA PRO A 300 -21.98 17.57 -8.63
C PRO A 300 -21.43 18.36 -9.83
N ALA A 301 -21.00 19.60 -9.61
CA ALA A 301 -20.41 20.45 -10.66
C ALA A 301 -19.03 19.93 -11.09
N ARG A 302 -18.25 19.34 -10.16
CA ARG A 302 -16.89 18.88 -10.40
C ARG A 302 -16.84 17.49 -11.03
N VAL A 303 -17.67 16.55 -10.57
CA VAL A 303 -17.59 15.14 -11.01
C VAL A 303 -18.71 14.71 -11.94
N GLY A 304 -19.78 15.52 -12.08
CA GLY A 304 -20.95 15.17 -12.89
C GLY A 304 -21.74 14.00 -12.29
N HIS A 305 -22.35 13.19 -13.15
CA HIS A 305 -23.17 12.06 -12.71
C HIS A 305 -22.31 10.90 -12.15
N ILE A 306 -22.73 10.39 -11.00
CA ILE A 306 -22.22 9.16 -10.36
C ILE A 306 -23.41 8.26 -10.01
N ASP A 307 -23.17 6.96 -9.82
CA ASP A 307 -24.22 5.97 -9.53
C ASP A 307 -24.66 6.01 -8.05
N GLU A 308 -23.78 6.47 -7.17
CA GLU A 308 -24.01 6.51 -5.73
C GLU A 308 -24.80 7.74 -5.31
N ASP A 309 -25.66 7.59 -4.30
CA ASP A 309 -26.37 8.69 -3.66
C ASP A 309 -25.41 9.59 -2.87
N LEU A 310 -25.56 10.91 -2.98
CA LEU A 310 -24.67 11.89 -2.33
C LEU A 310 -24.82 11.91 -0.80
N GLU A 311 -26.00 11.68 -0.27
CA GLU A 311 -26.23 11.76 1.18
C GLU A 311 -25.47 10.69 1.99
N PRO A 312 -25.45 9.40 1.60
CA PRO A 312 -24.59 8.42 2.22
C PRO A 312 -23.08 8.77 2.12
N LEU A 313 -22.63 9.30 0.95
CA LEU A 313 -21.23 9.70 0.78
C LEU A 313 -20.86 10.87 1.72
N ARG A 314 -21.73 11.88 1.81
CA ARG A 314 -21.59 13.01 2.74
C ARG A 314 -21.57 12.54 4.20
N GLY A 315 -22.50 11.67 4.57
CA GLY A 315 -22.63 11.17 5.93
C GLY A 315 -21.43 10.33 6.40
N LEU A 316 -20.76 9.66 5.47
CA LEU A 316 -19.58 8.84 5.73
C LEU A 316 -18.25 9.56 5.51
N GLY A 317 -18.24 10.73 4.87
CA GLY A 317 -17.01 11.45 4.53
C GLY A 317 -16.29 10.90 3.31
N ILE A 318 -16.98 10.22 2.39
CA ILE A 318 -16.38 9.59 1.21
C ILE A 318 -16.11 10.62 0.13
N LEU A 319 -14.87 10.73 -0.31
CA LEU A 319 -14.42 11.61 -1.37
C LEU A 319 -14.68 11.00 -2.74
N VAL A 320 -14.93 11.83 -3.75
CA VAL A 320 -15.16 11.40 -5.13
C VAL A 320 -14.30 12.23 -6.07
N ASP A 321 -13.65 11.59 -7.03
CA ASP A 321 -12.93 12.28 -8.12
C ASP A 321 -13.18 11.58 -9.46
N ARG A 322 -12.94 12.29 -10.55
CA ARG A 322 -13.18 11.81 -11.92
C ARG A 322 -11.96 12.06 -12.81
N ASP A 323 -11.71 11.09 -13.68
CA ASP A 323 -10.76 11.23 -14.79
C ASP A 323 -11.46 10.93 -16.13
N ASN A 324 -10.68 10.79 -17.20
CA ASN A 324 -11.23 10.55 -18.55
C ASN A 324 -11.85 9.15 -18.72
N GLU A 325 -11.45 8.18 -17.88
CA GLU A 325 -11.89 6.80 -17.95
C GLU A 325 -13.09 6.50 -17.03
N GLY A 326 -13.33 7.35 -16.02
CA GLY A 326 -14.43 7.11 -15.08
C GLY A 326 -14.31 7.95 -13.82
N TYR A 327 -14.78 7.40 -12.70
CA TYR A 327 -14.64 8.04 -11.39
C TYR A 327 -14.17 7.05 -10.32
N LEU A 328 -13.68 7.56 -9.21
CA LEU A 328 -13.30 6.81 -8.04
C LEU A 328 -13.92 7.41 -6.79
N LEU A 329 -14.12 6.56 -5.81
CA LEU A 329 -14.54 6.95 -4.46
C LEU A 329 -13.44 6.48 -3.50
N GLN A 330 -13.09 7.33 -2.52
CA GLN A 330 -12.03 7.01 -1.57
C GLN A 330 -12.28 7.67 -0.22
N ILE A 331 -11.75 7.04 0.84
CA ILE A 331 -11.75 7.58 2.18
C ILE A 331 -10.52 7.03 2.94
N PHE A 332 -10.03 7.79 3.90
CA PHE A 332 -8.81 7.48 4.63
C PHE A 332 -9.12 7.32 6.12
N THR A 333 -8.59 6.27 6.74
CA THR A 333 -8.65 6.14 8.20
C THR A 333 -7.76 7.20 8.86
N LYS A 334 -8.03 7.53 10.11
CA LYS A 334 -6.99 8.10 10.96
C LYS A 334 -5.86 7.07 11.11
N PRO A 335 -4.64 7.49 11.54
CA PRO A 335 -3.60 6.52 11.88
C PRO A 335 -4.14 5.45 12.80
N VAL A 336 -3.82 4.18 12.51
CA VAL A 336 -4.33 3.03 13.26
C VAL A 336 -3.43 2.65 14.43
N GLU A 337 -2.42 3.44 14.68
CA GLU A 337 -1.40 3.27 15.71
C GLU A 337 -1.22 4.58 16.48
N ASP A 338 -0.59 4.50 17.68
CA ASP A 338 -0.30 5.69 18.50
C ASP A 338 0.67 6.65 17.81
N ARG A 339 1.66 6.12 17.08
CA ARG A 339 2.49 6.95 16.19
C ARG A 339 1.66 7.35 14.97
N PRO A 340 1.62 8.63 14.57
CA PRO A 340 0.84 9.07 13.40
C PRO A 340 1.53 8.69 12.08
N THR A 341 1.69 7.40 11.85
CA THR A 341 2.47 6.85 10.74
C THR A 341 1.58 6.09 9.74
N LEU A 342 1.12 4.89 10.11
CA LEU A 342 0.36 4.02 9.20
C LEU A 342 -1.14 4.32 9.26
N PHE A 343 -1.76 4.43 8.07
CA PHE A 343 -3.21 4.45 7.92
C PHE A 343 -3.65 3.66 6.68
N PHE A 344 -4.95 3.52 6.48
CA PHE A 344 -5.52 2.80 5.35
C PHE A 344 -6.40 3.70 4.50
N GLU A 345 -6.39 3.45 3.20
CA GLU A 345 -7.34 4.00 2.26
C GLU A 345 -8.32 2.89 1.85
N ILE A 346 -9.62 3.20 1.81
CA ILE A 346 -10.62 2.36 1.17
C ILE A 346 -10.98 3.02 -0.15
N ILE A 347 -10.81 2.29 -1.25
CA ILE A 347 -11.02 2.82 -2.60
C ILE A 347 -11.97 1.95 -3.43
N GLN A 348 -12.90 2.60 -4.13
CA GLN A 348 -13.73 1.98 -5.16
C GLN A 348 -13.50 2.67 -6.48
N ARG A 349 -13.11 1.90 -7.51
CA ARG A 349 -12.89 2.41 -8.87
C ARG A 349 -14.06 2.05 -9.77
N LYS A 350 -14.63 3.04 -10.40
CA LYS A 350 -15.66 2.94 -11.45
C LYS A 350 -15.06 3.39 -12.79
N GLY A 351 -14.04 2.65 -13.24
CA GLY A 351 -13.30 2.93 -14.47
C GLY A 351 -12.07 3.83 -14.28
N ALA A 352 -12.05 4.72 -13.31
CA ALA A 352 -10.95 5.65 -13.09
C ALA A 352 -9.60 4.95 -12.84
N LYS A 353 -8.54 5.51 -13.43
CA LYS A 353 -7.16 5.09 -13.28
C LYS A 353 -6.33 6.07 -12.46
N SER A 354 -6.87 7.27 -12.21
CA SER A 354 -6.23 8.33 -11.43
C SER A 354 -6.19 8.01 -9.93
N PHE A 355 -5.63 8.94 -9.15
CA PHE A 355 -5.44 8.83 -7.70
C PHE A 355 -6.19 9.94 -6.94
N GLY A 356 -7.22 10.53 -7.55
CA GLY A 356 -8.06 11.50 -6.85
C GLY A 356 -7.44 12.89 -6.72
N LYS A 357 -6.82 13.44 -7.77
CA LYS A 357 -6.23 14.80 -7.77
C LYS A 357 -7.19 15.84 -7.19
N GLY A 358 -8.48 15.78 -7.58
CA GLY A 358 -9.51 16.70 -7.10
C GLY A 358 -9.84 16.55 -5.61
N ASN A 359 -9.38 15.50 -4.96
CA ASN A 359 -9.60 15.21 -3.54
C ASN A 359 -8.43 15.65 -2.65
N PHE A 360 -7.24 15.92 -3.23
CA PHE A 360 -6.02 16.17 -2.45
C PHE A 360 -6.16 17.33 -1.48
N LYS A 361 -6.76 18.43 -1.91
CA LYS A 361 -6.97 19.58 -1.03
C LYS A 361 -7.78 19.20 0.21
N ALA A 362 -8.91 18.52 0.03
CA ALA A 362 -9.78 18.12 1.14
C ALA A 362 -9.09 17.11 2.07
N LEU A 363 -8.34 16.15 1.49
CA LEU A 363 -7.55 15.20 2.25
C LEU A 363 -6.46 15.90 3.07
N PHE A 364 -5.74 16.83 2.44
CA PHE A 364 -4.64 17.55 3.08
C PHE A 364 -5.13 18.42 4.26
N GLU A 365 -6.21 19.17 4.05
CA GLU A 365 -6.85 19.96 5.11
C GLU A 365 -7.34 19.08 6.27
N ALA A 366 -7.82 17.86 5.98
CA ALA A 366 -8.24 16.92 7.02
C ALA A 366 -7.04 16.37 7.82
N LEU A 367 -5.92 16.07 7.15
CA LEU A 367 -4.68 15.62 7.78
C LEU A 367 -4.05 16.73 8.64
N GLU A 368 -4.02 17.98 8.16
CA GLU A 368 -3.51 19.13 8.92
C GLU A 368 -4.31 19.36 10.19
N LYS A 369 -5.64 19.21 10.17
CA LYS A 369 -6.47 19.29 11.39
C LYS A 369 -6.10 18.22 12.42
N GLU A 370 -5.77 17.03 11.98
CA GLU A 370 -5.29 15.98 12.89
C GLU A 370 -3.89 16.28 13.43
N GLN A 371 -2.97 16.86 12.62
CA GLN A 371 -1.67 17.35 13.09
C GLN A 371 -1.83 18.47 14.12
N GLU A 372 -2.70 19.46 13.86
CA GLU A 372 -2.99 20.56 14.78
C GLU A 372 -3.50 20.03 16.12
N ARG A 373 -4.41 19.05 16.10
CA ARG A 373 -4.94 18.40 17.31
C ARG A 373 -3.85 17.72 18.13
N ARG A 374 -2.80 17.22 17.48
CA ARG A 374 -1.63 16.62 18.14
C ARG A 374 -0.57 17.65 18.53
N GLY A 375 -0.71 18.91 18.14
CA GLY A 375 0.27 19.96 18.37
C GLY A 375 1.52 19.89 17.49
N ASN A 376 1.43 19.23 16.32
CA ASN A 376 2.53 18.98 15.39
C ASN A 376 2.45 19.84 14.11
N LEU A 377 1.43 20.69 13.95
CA LEU A 377 1.28 21.59 12.81
C LEU A 377 1.92 22.96 13.08
#